data_80dec1980fd739f409bb749ad928b45e
#
_entry.id   80dec1980fd739f409bb749ad928b45e
#
_cell.length_a   1.000
_cell.length_b   1.000
_cell.length_c   1.000
_cell.angle_alpha   90.00
_cell.angle_beta   90.00
_cell.angle_gamma   90.00
#
_symmetry.space_group_name_H-M   'P 1'
#
loop_
_entity.id
_entity.type
_entity.pdbx_description
1 polymer ?
#
loop_
_entity_poly.entity_id
_entity_poly.type
_entity_poly.pdbx_seq_one_letter_code
_entity_poly.pdbx_strand_id
1 'polypeptide(L)'
;MEPNTSLSEQLAAYKAGFAQRAAPERVAMMEAATADLRATGIESQALQVGAQVPDLTMPDALNQPVRLSTLWQQGPLVLIFYRGGWCPYCNLELRAWQQHLAALKQLGGQLVAV
;
A
#
# COMPACT_ATOMS: atom_id res chain seq x y z
N MET A 1 7.93 -20.95 -2.46
CA MET A 1 8.25 -19.55 -2.13
C MET A 1 9.54 -19.54 -1.32
N GLU A 2 10.55 -18.89 -1.82
CA GLU A 2 11.81 -18.75 -1.09
C GLU A 2 11.56 -18.00 0.22
N PRO A 3 11.93 -18.54 1.38
CA PRO A 3 11.55 -17.96 2.67
C PRO A 3 12.25 -16.63 3.01
N ASN A 4 13.02 -16.07 2.11
CA ASN A 4 13.83 -14.88 2.40
C ASN A 4 13.82 -13.81 1.28
N THR A 5 12.83 -13.85 0.40
CA THR A 5 12.72 -12.85 -0.68
C THR A 5 12.04 -11.58 -0.14
N SER A 6 12.69 -10.43 -0.28
CA SER A 6 12.12 -9.15 0.15
C SER A 6 10.85 -8.80 -0.61
N LEU A 7 9.99 -7.96 -0.01
CA LEU A 7 8.79 -7.47 -0.69
C LEU A 7 9.14 -6.79 -2.02
N SER A 8 10.20 -5.98 -2.05
CA SER A 8 10.65 -5.31 -3.28
C SER A 8 10.97 -6.29 -4.40
N GLU A 9 11.66 -7.39 -4.07
CA GLU A 9 11.99 -8.45 -5.04
C GLU A 9 10.73 -9.17 -5.53
N GLN A 10 9.79 -9.46 -4.63
CA GLN A 10 8.52 -10.09 -4.99
C GLN A 10 7.69 -9.21 -5.93
N LEU A 11 7.61 -7.90 -5.65
CA LEU A 11 6.90 -6.92 -6.48
C LEU A 11 7.55 -6.80 -7.87
N ALA A 12 8.89 -6.71 -7.91
CA ALA A 12 9.64 -6.64 -9.15
C ALA A 12 9.46 -7.90 -10.01
N ALA A 13 9.54 -9.08 -9.39
CA ALA A 13 9.34 -10.36 -10.07
C ALA A 13 7.92 -10.47 -10.64
N TYR A 14 6.90 -10.06 -9.90
CA TYR A 14 5.52 -10.06 -10.38
C TYR A 14 5.36 -9.14 -11.60
N LYS A 15 5.89 -7.92 -11.53
CA LYS A 15 5.86 -6.95 -12.63
C LYS A 15 6.53 -7.49 -13.88
N ALA A 16 7.72 -8.07 -13.74
CA ALA A 16 8.45 -8.67 -14.86
C ALA A 16 7.67 -9.82 -15.49
N GLY A 17 7.10 -10.71 -14.67
CA GLY A 17 6.27 -11.82 -15.14
C GLY A 17 4.99 -11.35 -15.85
N PHE A 18 4.37 -10.29 -15.38
CA PHE A 18 3.21 -9.68 -16.06
C PHE A 18 3.61 -9.15 -17.44
N ALA A 19 4.72 -8.42 -17.54
CA ALA A 19 5.22 -7.88 -18.80
C ALA A 19 5.49 -8.96 -19.84
N GLN A 20 5.89 -10.17 -19.41
CA GLN A 20 6.10 -11.30 -20.30
C GLN A 20 4.81 -11.97 -20.78
N ARG A 21 3.75 -11.94 -19.95
CA ARG A 21 2.47 -12.62 -20.25
C ARG A 21 1.44 -11.73 -20.95
N ALA A 22 1.50 -10.43 -20.69
CA ALA A 22 0.55 -9.47 -21.25
C ALA A 22 0.92 -9.06 -22.67
N ALA A 23 -0.08 -8.63 -23.45
CA ALA A 23 0.18 -8.06 -24.78
C ALA A 23 1.07 -6.80 -24.63
N PRO A 24 2.10 -6.65 -25.50
CA PRO A 24 3.02 -5.50 -25.41
C PRO A 24 2.33 -4.14 -25.42
N GLU A 25 1.26 -4.00 -26.18
CA GLU A 25 0.47 -2.76 -26.26
C GLU A 25 -0.18 -2.42 -24.92
N ARG A 26 -0.63 -3.44 -24.18
CA ARG A 26 -1.21 -3.26 -22.84
C ARG A 26 -0.16 -2.81 -21.85
N VAL A 27 1.01 -3.42 -21.88
CA VAL A 27 2.14 -3.04 -21.01
C VAL A 27 2.53 -1.58 -21.30
N ALA A 28 2.69 -1.22 -22.57
CA ALA A 28 3.04 0.14 -22.98
C ALA A 28 1.97 1.16 -22.53
N MET A 29 0.70 0.83 -22.65
CA MET A 29 -0.40 1.69 -22.23
C MET A 29 -0.39 1.91 -20.70
N MET A 30 -0.14 0.87 -19.93
CA MET A 30 -0.05 0.98 -18.46
C MET A 30 1.16 1.79 -18.02
N GLU A 31 2.30 1.62 -18.67
CA GLU A 31 3.50 2.40 -18.38
C GLU A 31 3.31 3.87 -18.74
N ALA A 32 2.68 4.16 -19.88
CA ALA A 32 2.35 5.53 -20.28
C ALA A 32 1.39 6.19 -19.29
N ALA A 33 0.36 5.49 -18.82
CA ALA A 33 -0.56 6.01 -17.82
C ALA A 33 0.14 6.36 -16.50
N THR A 34 1.08 5.53 -16.07
CA THR A 34 1.90 5.81 -14.86
C THR A 34 2.81 7.01 -15.08
N ALA A 35 3.43 7.13 -16.25
CA ALA A 35 4.28 8.27 -16.60
C ALA A 35 3.48 9.58 -16.63
N ASP A 36 2.28 9.55 -17.21
CA ASP A 36 1.37 10.70 -17.27
C ASP A 36 0.97 11.17 -15.87
N LEU A 37 0.64 10.21 -14.99
CA LEU A 37 0.30 10.50 -13.60
C LEU A 37 1.48 11.14 -12.87
N ARG A 38 2.69 10.61 -13.06
CA ARG A 38 3.91 11.19 -12.46
C ARG A 38 4.17 12.60 -12.97
N ALA A 39 3.92 12.86 -14.25
CA ALA A 39 4.08 14.18 -14.86
C ALA A 39 3.14 15.25 -14.27
N THR A 40 2.03 14.87 -13.63
CA THR A 40 1.14 15.80 -12.92
C THR A 40 1.76 16.39 -11.64
N GLY A 41 2.87 15.85 -11.15
CA GLY A 41 3.48 16.27 -9.90
C GLY A 41 2.78 15.75 -8.64
N ILE A 42 1.91 14.75 -8.77
CA ILE A 42 1.13 14.20 -7.64
C ILE A 42 2.03 13.72 -6.50
N GLU A 43 3.20 13.16 -6.80
CA GLU A 43 4.15 12.69 -5.79
C GLU A 43 4.64 13.81 -4.87
N SER A 44 4.89 15.00 -5.42
CA SER A 44 5.34 16.17 -4.66
C SER A 44 4.20 16.88 -3.92
N GLN A 45 2.96 16.67 -4.33
CA GLN A 45 1.77 17.23 -3.70
C GLN A 45 1.25 16.38 -2.53
N ALA A 46 1.65 15.12 -2.47
CA ALA A 46 1.31 14.22 -1.37
C ALA A 46 1.97 14.68 -0.06
N LEU A 47 1.42 14.24 1.07
CA LEU A 47 2.03 14.51 2.37
C LEU A 47 3.46 13.97 2.41
N GLN A 48 4.38 14.81 2.84
CA GLN A 48 5.79 14.46 2.96
C GLN A 48 6.13 14.10 4.40
N VAL A 49 7.29 13.46 4.60
CA VAL A 49 7.82 13.15 5.93
C VAL A 49 7.91 14.42 6.77
N GLY A 50 7.41 14.36 7.99
CA GLY A 50 7.32 15.50 8.90
C GLY A 50 6.01 16.29 8.81
N ALA A 51 5.18 16.03 7.80
CA ALA A 51 3.86 16.66 7.69
C ALA A 51 2.87 16.01 8.66
N GLN A 52 1.94 16.82 9.13
CA GLN A 52 0.86 16.33 9.99
C GLN A 52 -0.28 15.78 9.13
N VAL A 53 -0.68 14.53 9.42
CA VAL A 53 -1.82 13.88 8.75
C VAL A 53 -3.12 14.52 9.26
N PRO A 54 -4.03 14.93 8.37
CA PRO A 54 -5.34 15.42 8.79
C PRO A 54 -6.16 14.30 9.47
N ASP A 55 -6.95 14.67 10.45
CA ASP A 55 -7.84 13.72 11.11
C ASP A 55 -9.05 13.44 10.20
N LEU A 56 -9.22 12.18 9.84
CA LEU A 56 -10.28 11.73 8.95
C LEU A 56 -11.11 10.64 9.61
N THR A 57 -12.39 10.61 9.30
CA THR A 57 -13.29 9.54 9.69
C THR A 57 -13.76 8.81 8.44
N MET A 58 -13.59 7.49 8.42
CA MET A 58 -13.96 6.63 7.31
C MET A 58 -14.76 5.42 7.81
N PRO A 59 -15.69 4.89 7.02
CA PRO A 59 -16.38 3.67 7.41
C PRO A 59 -15.45 2.46 7.26
N ASP A 60 -15.55 1.52 8.19
CA ASP A 60 -14.90 0.21 8.07
C ASP A 60 -15.71 -0.76 7.18
N ALA A 61 -15.25 -2.00 7.08
CA ALA A 61 -15.92 -3.04 6.28
C ALA A 61 -17.34 -3.38 6.78
N LEU A 62 -17.68 -3.03 8.01
CA LEU A 62 -19.01 -3.21 8.60
C LEU A 62 -19.82 -1.90 8.60
N ASN A 63 -19.38 -0.91 7.86
CA ASN A 63 -19.98 0.42 7.76
C ASN A 63 -20.03 1.17 9.11
N GLN A 64 -19.10 0.87 10.01
CA GLN A 64 -18.94 1.59 11.27
C GLN A 64 -17.90 2.70 11.10
N PRO A 65 -18.15 3.92 11.64
CA PRO A 65 -17.22 5.02 11.50
C PRO A 65 -15.93 4.74 12.31
N VAL A 66 -14.78 4.92 11.65
CA VAL A 66 -13.46 4.84 12.27
C VAL A 66 -12.76 6.19 12.09
N ARG A 67 -12.43 6.83 13.21
CA ARG A 67 -11.69 8.09 13.24
C ARG A 67 -10.19 7.79 13.40
N LEU A 68 -9.35 8.31 12.50
CA LEU A 68 -7.92 8.02 12.51
C LEU A 68 -7.25 8.47 13.80
N SER A 69 -7.62 9.62 14.35
CA SER A 69 -7.02 10.14 15.58
C SER A 69 -7.21 9.21 16.77
N THR A 70 -8.33 8.50 16.86
CA THR A 70 -8.54 7.52 17.94
C THR A 70 -7.55 6.36 17.86
N LEU A 71 -7.05 6.05 16.67
CA LEU A 71 -6.07 4.99 16.47
C LEU A 71 -4.65 5.49 16.81
N TRP A 72 -4.23 6.63 16.28
CA TRP A 72 -2.86 7.10 16.53
C TRP A 72 -2.63 7.62 17.94
N GLN A 73 -3.69 7.96 18.69
CA GLN A 73 -3.58 8.27 20.11
C GLN A 73 -3.18 7.06 20.95
N GLN A 74 -3.38 5.84 20.46
CA GLN A 74 -3.01 4.60 21.13
C GLN A 74 -1.56 4.18 20.86
N GLY A 75 -0.92 4.77 19.86
CA GLY A 75 0.45 4.46 19.46
C GLY A 75 0.70 4.72 17.98
N PRO A 76 1.86 4.36 17.46
CA PRO A 76 2.17 4.52 16.05
C PRO A 76 1.14 3.83 15.15
N LEU A 77 0.72 4.50 14.09
CA LEU A 77 -0.22 3.98 13.12
C LEU A 77 0.46 3.84 11.76
N VAL A 78 0.44 2.63 11.21
CA VAL A 78 0.79 2.38 9.83
C VAL A 78 -0.50 2.39 9.01
N LEU A 79 -0.64 3.38 8.14
CA LEU A 79 -1.78 3.49 7.23
C LEU A 79 -1.31 3.14 5.83
N ILE A 80 -1.91 2.11 5.24
CA ILE A 80 -1.60 1.69 3.88
C ILE A 80 -2.83 1.81 2.99
N PHE A 81 -2.60 2.20 1.75
CA PHE A 81 -3.65 2.25 0.73
C PHE A 81 -3.54 1.02 -0.15
N TYR A 82 -4.68 0.36 -0.41
CA TYR A 82 -4.70 -0.75 -1.34
C TYR A 82 -5.87 -0.61 -2.33
N ARG A 83 -5.70 -1.19 -3.50
CA ARG A 83 -6.65 -1.01 -4.61
C ARG A 83 -7.85 -1.95 -4.52
N GLY A 84 -7.66 -3.10 -3.91
CA GLY A 84 -8.68 -4.15 -3.76
C GLY A 84 -8.05 -5.54 -3.75
N GLY A 85 -8.83 -6.55 -3.34
CA GLY A 85 -8.39 -7.94 -3.29
C GLY A 85 -7.96 -8.53 -4.64
N TRP A 86 -8.35 -7.89 -5.75
CA TRP A 86 -7.96 -8.25 -7.10
C TRP A 86 -6.55 -7.76 -7.49
N CYS A 87 -5.94 -6.89 -6.70
CA CYS A 87 -4.65 -6.29 -6.99
C CYS A 87 -3.51 -7.17 -6.45
N PRO A 88 -2.74 -7.84 -7.32
CA PRO A 88 -1.68 -8.74 -6.88
C PRO A 88 -0.55 -8.04 -6.12
N TYR A 89 -0.19 -6.83 -6.51
CA TYR A 89 0.81 -6.02 -5.79
C TYR A 89 0.35 -5.69 -4.37
N CYS A 90 -0.91 -5.32 -4.23
CA CYS A 90 -1.49 -5.01 -2.92
C CYS A 90 -1.53 -6.25 -2.02
N ASN A 91 -1.87 -7.40 -2.58
CA ASN A 91 -1.89 -8.67 -1.84
C ASN A 91 -0.49 -9.07 -1.36
N LEU A 92 0.54 -8.85 -2.16
CA LEU A 92 1.93 -9.08 -1.75
C LEU A 92 2.33 -8.16 -0.59
N GLU A 93 1.97 -6.89 -0.65
CA GLU A 93 2.25 -5.94 0.41
C GLU A 93 1.50 -6.29 1.71
N LEU A 94 0.20 -6.55 1.63
CA LEU A 94 -0.61 -6.93 2.79
C LEU A 94 -0.09 -8.22 3.44
N ARG A 95 0.34 -9.18 2.64
CA ARG A 95 0.94 -10.43 3.13
C ARG A 95 2.26 -10.17 3.85
N ALA A 96 3.10 -9.30 3.33
CA ALA A 96 4.35 -8.91 3.99
C ALA A 96 4.07 -8.25 5.34
N TRP A 97 3.11 -7.33 5.40
CA TRP A 97 2.68 -6.72 6.66
C TRP A 97 2.12 -7.74 7.64
N GLN A 98 1.33 -8.70 7.17
CA GLN A 98 0.82 -9.77 8.04
C GLN A 98 1.94 -10.56 8.72
N GLN A 99 3.04 -10.81 8.03
CA GLN A 99 4.21 -11.50 8.59
C GLN A 99 4.90 -10.67 9.70
N HIS A 100 4.80 -9.35 9.65
CA HIS A 100 5.42 -8.43 10.62
C HIS A 100 4.44 -7.88 11.67
N LEU A 101 3.17 -8.28 11.60
CA LEU A 101 2.12 -7.71 12.45
C LEU A 101 2.38 -7.93 13.96
N ALA A 102 2.89 -9.10 14.33
CA ALA A 102 3.21 -9.40 15.72
C ALA A 102 4.31 -8.46 16.25
N ALA A 103 5.37 -8.23 15.46
CA ALA A 103 6.45 -7.32 15.81
C ALA A 103 5.94 -5.86 15.93
N LEU A 104 5.07 -5.44 14.99
CA LEU A 104 4.45 -4.11 15.04
C LEU A 104 3.62 -3.93 16.33
N LYS A 105 2.83 -4.92 16.70
CA LYS A 105 2.03 -4.90 17.93
C LYS A 105 2.90 -4.83 19.20
N GLN A 106 4.02 -5.54 19.21
CA GLN A 106 4.97 -5.47 20.33
C GLN A 106 5.56 -4.07 20.53
N LEU A 107 5.68 -3.29 19.46
CA LEU A 107 6.10 -1.89 19.48
C LEU A 107 4.96 -0.92 19.80
N GLY A 108 3.77 -1.43 20.10
CA GLY A 108 2.58 -0.61 20.37
C GLY A 108 1.93 -0.04 19.13
N GLY A 109 2.33 -0.49 17.95
CA GLY A 109 1.80 -0.01 16.68
C GLY A 109 0.55 -0.75 16.22
N GLN A 110 -0.17 -0.10 15.31
CA GLN A 110 -1.36 -0.64 14.64
C GLN A 110 -1.20 -0.49 13.14
N LEU A 111 -1.88 -1.35 12.39
CA LEU A 111 -1.96 -1.32 10.93
C LEU A 111 -3.42 -1.15 10.50
N VAL A 112 -3.66 -0.22 9.60
CA VAL A 112 -4.95 -0.02 8.94
C VAL A 112 -4.74 -0.01 7.43
N ALA A 113 -5.52 -0.81 6.72
CA ALA A 113 -5.58 -0.80 5.25
C ALA A 113 -6.85 -0.06 4.80
N VAL A 114 -6.71 0.82 3.81
CA VAL A 114 -7.78 1.68 3.27
C VAL A 114 -7.96 1.42 1.78
#